data_2bb95362853bde9f2553a27f418fe496
#
_entry.id   2bb95362853bde9f2553a27f418fe496
#
_cell.length_a   1.000
_cell.length_b   1.000
_cell.length_c   1.000
_cell.angle_alpha   90.00
_cell.angle_beta   90.00
_cell.angle_gamma   90.00
#
_symmetry.space_group_name_H-M   'P 1'
#
loop_
_entity.id
_entity.type
_entity.pdbx_description
1 polymer ?
#
loop_
_entity_poly.entity_id
_entity_poly.type
_entity_poly.pdbx_seq_one_letter_code
_entity_poly.pdbx_strand_id
1 'polypeptide(L)'
;MKNNEVKFTLPMLEAPRTLRLCFQKLGNLQYISHLDLQRTFSRVLVRAGLPLWYTKGFNPHIKMVFGLPLPVGSESVCEFLDIRIERDMSADEVMARLNAELTEELAVTAVYPAERKLSDIAFAEYEYTIKTTAADEALVARLESALKGPLPVMKKGKAGVREVDLAEGIHSTSLRLENGVITLVAVLAAGEGKYISPEALVGALREKTGILTGDPLTEQYRILRRRVLLSDGVHEFA
;
A
#
# COMPACT_ATOMS: atom_id res chain seq x y z
N MET A 1 -0.63 9.24 -31.18
CA MET A 1 -1.05 10.61 -31.59
C MET A 1 -2.54 10.89 -31.34
N LYS A 2 -3.46 9.93 -31.52
CA LYS A 2 -4.92 10.14 -31.32
C LYS A 2 -5.37 10.54 -29.90
N ASN A 3 -4.70 10.10 -28.83
CA ASN A 3 -5.12 10.41 -27.46
C ASN A 3 -4.89 11.86 -27.01
N ASN A 4 -3.94 12.58 -27.62
CA ASN A 4 -3.66 13.97 -27.24
C ASN A 4 -4.67 14.98 -27.81
N GLU A 5 -5.27 14.69 -28.95
CA GLU A 5 -6.25 15.61 -29.58
C GLU A 5 -7.58 15.64 -28.82
N VAL A 6 -8.02 14.47 -28.32
CA VAL A 6 -9.31 14.35 -27.60
C VAL A 6 -9.32 15.16 -26.29
N LYS A 7 -8.21 15.22 -25.54
CA LYS A 7 -8.18 15.95 -24.27
C LYS A 7 -8.46 17.45 -24.38
N PHE A 8 -8.11 18.09 -25.55
CA PHE A 8 -8.32 19.52 -25.77
C PHE A 8 -9.74 19.85 -26.19
N THR A 9 -10.53 18.87 -26.62
CA THR A 9 -11.95 19.06 -26.99
C THR A 9 -12.90 18.96 -25.78
N LEU A 10 -12.42 18.40 -24.62
CA LEU A 10 -13.24 18.30 -23.43
C LEU A 10 -13.49 19.67 -22.79
N PRO A 11 -14.68 19.88 -22.17
CA PRO A 11 -14.97 21.10 -21.44
C PRO A 11 -13.97 21.39 -20.33
N MET A 12 -13.56 22.64 -20.19
CA MET A 12 -12.76 23.09 -19.04
C MET A 12 -13.62 23.10 -17.80
N LEU A 13 -13.06 22.66 -16.69
CA LEU A 13 -13.66 22.80 -15.36
C LEU A 13 -13.38 24.21 -14.82
N GLU A 14 -14.31 24.75 -14.04
CA GLU A 14 -14.11 26.04 -13.33
C GLU A 14 -12.93 25.98 -12.36
N ALA A 15 -12.74 24.83 -11.72
CA ALA A 15 -11.58 24.53 -10.87
C ALA A 15 -11.13 23.08 -11.08
N PRO A 16 -9.82 22.79 -10.94
CA PRO A 16 -9.30 21.43 -11.07
C PRO A 16 -9.96 20.48 -10.06
N ARG A 17 -10.47 19.35 -10.55
CA ARG A 17 -11.09 18.29 -9.74
C ARG A 17 -10.04 17.27 -9.33
N THR A 18 -10.10 16.82 -8.08
CA THR A 18 -9.26 15.71 -7.60
C THR A 18 -9.99 14.40 -7.82
N LEU A 19 -9.35 13.50 -8.55
CA LEU A 19 -9.78 12.10 -8.68
C LEU A 19 -8.85 11.22 -7.89
N ARG A 20 -9.43 10.24 -7.20
CA ARG A 20 -8.71 9.16 -6.53
C ARG A 20 -8.71 7.93 -7.42
N LEU A 21 -7.53 7.42 -7.66
CA LEU A 21 -7.29 6.15 -8.31
C LEU A 21 -7.04 5.11 -7.22
N CYS A 22 -7.82 4.02 -7.23
CA CYS A 22 -7.47 2.81 -6.50
C CYS A 22 -6.72 1.89 -7.47
N PHE A 23 -5.62 1.30 -7.03
CA PHE A 23 -4.82 0.43 -7.89
C PHE A 23 -4.18 -0.71 -7.07
N GLN A 24 -3.83 -1.78 -7.77
CA GLN A 24 -3.08 -2.88 -7.20
C GLN A 24 -1.60 -2.80 -7.57
N LYS A 25 -0.75 -3.41 -6.74
CA LYS A 25 0.69 -3.57 -6.96
C LYS A 25 1.09 -4.98 -6.56
N LEU A 26 1.21 -5.88 -7.52
CA LEU A 26 1.35 -7.32 -7.31
C LEU A 26 2.63 -7.88 -7.96
N GLY A 27 2.94 -9.11 -7.62
CA GLY A 27 4.01 -9.88 -8.22
C GLY A 27 5.38 -9.22 -8.05
N ASN A 28 6.18 -9.22 -9.11
CA ASN A 28 7.53 -8.65 -9.09
C ASN A 28 7.56 -7.14 -8.87
N LEU A 29 6.44 -6.44 -9.04
CA LEU A 29 6.36 -5.02 -8.75
C LEU A 29 6.52 -4.71 -7.24
N GLN A 30 6.39 -5.68 -6.35
CA GLN A 30 6.68 -5.51 -4.93
C GLN A 30 8.10 -4.97 -4.68
N TYR A 31 9.04 -5.22 -5.58
CA TYR A 31 10.44 -4.82 -5.44
C TYR A 31 10.76 -3.43 -6.00
N ILE A 32 9.83 -2.74 -6.68
CA ILE A 32 10.06 -1.38 -7.14
C ILE A 32 9.95 -0.39 -5.97
N SER A 33 10.81 0.63 -5.97
CA SER A 33 10.77 1.69 -4.97
C SER A 33 9.54 2.60 -5.16
N HIS A 34 9.16 3.32 -4.10
CA HIS A 34 8.11 4.34 -4.19
C HIS A 34 8.44 5.42 -5.24
N LEU A 35 9.71 5.81 -5.37
CA LEU A 35 10.15 6.78 -6.36
C LEU A 35 9.98 6.27 -7.80
N ASP A 36 10.26 4.99 -8.04
CA ASP A 36 10.07 4.39 -9.37
C ASP A 36 8.58 4.22 -9.70
N LEU A 37 7.77 3.85 -8.72
CA LEU A 37 6.30 3.84 -8.85
C LEU A 37 5.78 5.24 -9.23
N GLN A 38 6.23 6.28 -8.54
CA GLN A 38 5.87 7.67 -8.81
C GLN A 38 6.29 8.10 -10.24
N ARG A 39 7.49 7.75 -10.68
CA ARG A 39 7.97 8.00 -12.04
C ARG A 39 7.15 7.23 -13.09
N THR A 40 6.77 5.99 -12.79
CA THR A 40 5.92 5.16 -13.65
C THR A 40 4.57 5.83 -13.86
N PHE A 41 3.86 6.16 -12.77
CA PHE A 41 2.58 6.85 -12.87
C PHE A 41 2.68 8.20 -13.57
N SER A 42 3.72 8.98 -13.31
CA SER A 42 3.94 10.26 -14.02
C SER A 42 3.98 10.08 -15.54
N ARG A 43 4.63 9.03 -16.03
CA ARG A 43 4.71 8.72 -17.47
C ARG A 43 3.39 8.14 -18.02
N VAL A 44 2.78 7.22 -17.26
CA VAL A 44 1.50 6.59 -17.63
C VAL A 44 0.39 7.62 -17.76
N LEU A 45 0.23 8.51 -16.78
CA LEU A 45 -0.77 9.57 -16.78
C LEU A 45 -0.67 10.47 -18.05
N VAL A 46 0.56 10.79 -18.47
CA VAL A 46 0.80 11.58 -19.70
C VAL A 46 0.47 10.78 -20.96
N ARG A 47 0.94 9.51 -21.04
CA ARG A 47 0.69 8.64 -22.22
C ARG A 47 -0.78 8.31 -22.39
N ALA A 48 -1.51 8.13 -21.30
CA ALA A 48 -2.96 7.92 -21.31
C ALA A 48 -3.74 9.14 -21.82
N GLY A 49 -3.07 10.28 -22.04
CA GLY A 49 -3.70 11.50 -22.57
C GLY A 49 -4.72 12.10 -21.62
N LEU A 50 -4.53 11.97 -20.30
CA LEU A 50 -5.42 12.59 -19.33
C LEU A 50 -5.27 14.11 -19.31
N PRO A 51 -6.36 14.88 -19.08
CA PRO A 51 -6.32 16.34 -18.97
C PRO A 51 -5.78 16.77 -17.59
N LEU A 52 -4.50 16.50 -17.36
CA LEU A 52 -3.85 16.70 -16.07
C LEU A 52 -3.65 18.18 -15.73
N TRP A 53 -3.90 18.53 -14.49
CA TRP A 53 -3.53 19.82 -13.94
C TRP A 53 -2.06 19.80 -13.47
N TYR A 54 -1.32 20.83 -13.87
CA TYR A 54 0.09 21.02 -13.48
C TYR A 54 0.23 22.13 -12.44
N THR A 55 1.20 21.98 -11.56
CA THR A 55 1.55 23.02 -10.59
C THR A 55 2.01 24.28 -11.34
N LYS A 56 1.71 25.46 -10.76
CA LYS A 56 2.18 26.75 -11.28
C LYS A 56 3.60 27.02 -10.79
N GLY A 57 4.44 27.64 -11.63
CA GLY A 57 5.82 28.02 -11.27
C GLY A 57 6.82 27.69 -12.37
N PHE A 58 8.11 27.83 -12.06
CA PHE A 58 9.21 27.64 -13.02
C PHE A 58 9.42 26.17 -13.45
N ASN A 59 8.96 25.22 -12.65
CA ASN A 59 9.06 23.80 -12.99
C ASN A 59 7.69 23.11 -12.78
N PRO A 60 6.77 23.26 -13.75
CA PRO A 60 5.45 22.64 -13.67
C PRO A 60 5.54 21.12 -13.63
N HIS A 61 4.86 20.51 -12.67
CA HIS A 61 4.78 19.07 -12.53
C HIS A 61 3.35 18.62 -12.22
N ILE A 62 3.04 17.37 -12.54
CA ILE A 62 1.74 16.77 -12.25
C ILE A 62 1.57 16.70 -10.74
N LYS A 63 0.44 17.18 -10.23
CA LYS A 63 0.09 17.02 -8.82
C LYS A 63 -0.40 15.60 -8.58
N MET A 64 0.44 14.79 -7.95
CA MET A 64 0.17 13.42 -7.52
C MET A 64 0.39 13.30 -6.01
N VAL A 65 -0.56 12.66 -5.31
CA VAL A 65 -0.42 12.39 -3.88
C VAL A 65 -0.76 10.93 -3.65
N PHE A 66 0.24 10.13 -3.29
CA PHE A 66 0.03 8.75 -2.92
C PHE A 66 -0.51 8.68 -1.49
N GLY A 67 -1.50 7.84 -1.27
CA GLY A 67 -1.91 7.40 0.05
C GLY A 67 -0.81 6.57 0.70
N LEU A 68 -1.02 6.00 1.83
CA LEU A 68 -0.09 5.20 2.62
C LEU A 68 0.96 4.44 1.76
N PRO A 69 2.20 4.99 1.54
CA PRO A 69 3.19 4.35 0.67
C PRO A 69 3.51 2.92 1.09
N LEU A 70 3.56 2.00 0.11
CA LEU A 70 3.83 0.59 0.35
C LEU A 70 5.34 0.35 0.44
N PRO A 71 5.84 -0.36 1.48
CA PRO A 71 7.23 -0.75 1.56
C PRO A 71 7.65 -1.67 0.40
N VAL A 72 8.93 -1.64 0.05
CA VAL A 72 9.53 -2.62 -0.87
C VAL A 72 9.44 -4.01 -0.24
N GLY A 73 9.16 -5.02 -1.04
CA GLY A 73 8.92 -6.39 -0.57
C GLY A 73 7.47 -6.69 -0.21
N SER A 74 6.58 -5.69 -0.31
CA SER A 74 5.15 -5.88 -0.04
C SER A 74 4.32 -5.71 -1.32
N GLU A 75 3.27 -6.51 -1.42
CA GLU A 75 2.20 -6.43 -2.43
C GLU A 75 0.98 -5.71 -1.85
N SER A 76 0.10 -5.22 -2.72
CA SER A 76 -1.14 -4.56 -2.31
C SER A 76 -2.23 -4.70 -3.36
N VAL A 77 -3.47 -4.85 -2.92
CA VAL A 77 -4.68 -4.76 -3.77
C VAL A 77 -5.46 -3.46 -3.55
N CYS A 78 -4.95 -2.55 -2.72
CA CYS A 78 -5.68 -1.36 -2.27
C CYS A 78 -4.76 -0.13 -2.08
N GLU A 79 -4.02 0.24 -3.14
CA GLU A 79 -3.23 1.47 -3.15
C GLU A 79 -4.07 2.65 -3.61
N PHE A 80 -3.73 3.87 -3.16
CA PHE A 80 -4.42 5.11 -3.52
C PHE A 80 -3.48 6.13 -4.11
N LEU A 81 -3.93 6.77 -5.19
CA LEU A 81 -3.26 7.89 -5.82
C LEU A 81 -4.26 8.99 -6.16
N ASP A 82 -4.12 10.16 -5.55
CA ASP A 82 -4.90 11.34 -5.89
C ASP A 82 -4.19 12.12 -7.02
N ILE A 83 -4.92 12.36 -8.11
CA ILE A 83 -4.49 13.19 -9.24
C ILE A 83 -5.45 14.37 -9.44
N ARG A 84 -5.01 15.42 -10.12
CA ARG A 84 -5.87 16.54 -10.50
C ARG A 84 -6.05 16.60 -12.00
N ILE A 85 -7.31 16.81 -12.44
CA ILE A 85 -7.68 17.06 -13.82
C ILE A 85 -8.29 18.45 -13.96
N GLU A 86 -8.08 19.09 -15.12
CA GLU A 86 -8.58 20.44 -15.43
C GLU A 86 -9.74 20.46 -16.43
N ARG A 87 -10.07 19.31 -17.03
CA ARG A 87 -11.19 19.14 -17.95
C ARG A 87 -12.07 17.99 -17.50
N ASP A 88 -13.33 18.04 -17.92
CA ASP A 88 -14.29 17.01 -17.53
C ASP A 88 -14.03 15.72 -18.32
N MET A 89 -13.66 14.66 -17.59
CA MET A 89 -13.50 13.31 -18.11
C MET A 89 -14.14 12.34 -17.10
N SER A 90 -14.90 11.37 -17.60
CA SER A 90 -15.55 10.40 -16.74
C SER A 90 -14.54 9.49 -16.03
N ALA A 91 -14.92 8.98 -14.85
CA ALA A 91 -14.09 8.03 -14.10
C ALA A 91 -13.78 6.76 -14.90
N ASP A 92 -14.78 6.24 -15.63
CA ASP A 92 -14.63 5.05 -16.46
C ASP A 92 -13.64 5.28 -17.62
N GLU A 93 -13.69 6.45 -18.25
CA GLU A 93 -12.75 6.79 -19.30
C GLU A 93 -11.32 6.97 -18.77
N VAL A 94 -11.16 7.60 -17.61
CA VAL A 94 -9.86 7.70 -16.92
C VAL A 94 -9.30 6.31 -16.64
N MET A 95 -10.11 5.41 -16.05
CA MET A 95 -9.72 4.04 -15.74
C MET A 95 -9.33 3.24 -16.98
N ALA A 96 -10.15 3.29 -18.03
CA ALA A 96 -9.90 2.57 -19.28
C ALA A 96 -8.59 3.03 -19.95
N ARG A 97 -8.34 4.34 -20.01
CA ARG A 97 -7.11 4.90 -20.57
C ARG A 97 -5.86 4.53 -19.79
N LEU A 98 -5.95 4.53 -18.46
CA LEU A 98 -4.83 4.13 -17.60
C LEU A 98 -4.50 2.66 -17.76
N ASN A 99 -5.51 1.78 -17.72
CA ASN A 99 -5.32 0.34 -17.84
C ASN A 99 -4.84 -0.10 -19.23
N ALA A 100 -5.05 0.71 -20.27
CA ALA A 100 -4.43 0.49 -21.58
C ALA A 100 -2.90 0.73 -21.59
N GLU A 101 -2.36 1.43 -20.59
CA GLU A 101 -0.95 1.78 -20.46
C GLU A 101 -0.25 1.05 -19.29
N LEU A 102 -0.99 0.32 -18.49
CA LEU A 102 -0.51 -0.42 -17.31
C LEU A 102 -0.50 -1.92 -17.56
N THR A 103 0.25 -2.66 -16.75
CA THR A 103 0.19 -4.12 -16.69
C THR A 103 -0.90 -4.59 -15.71
N GLU A 104 -1.30 -5.85 -15.79
CA GLU A 104 -2.29 -6.42 -14.87
C GLU A 104 -1.84 -6.32 -13.41
N GLU A 105 -0.53 -6.44 -13.13
CA GLU A 105 0.01 -6.35 -11.77
C GLU A 105 -0.05 -4.92 -11.19
N LEU A 106 -0.23 -3.90 -12.04
CA LEU A 106 -0.35 -2.49 -11.63
C LEU A 106 -1.70 -1.88 -12.06
N ALA A 107 -2.73 -2.66 -12.22
CA ALA A 107 -4.01 -2.19 -12.74
C ALA A 107 -4.72 -1.21 -11.78
N VAL A 108 -5.35 -0.20 -12.36
CA VAL A 108 -6.31 0.68 -11.66
C VAL A 108 -7.63 -0.07 -11.54
N THR A 109 -8.11 -0.24 -10.31
CA THR A 109 -9.31 -1.01 -9.96
C THR A 109 -10.55 -0.15 -9.77
N ALA A 110 -10.38 1.13 -9.42
CA ALA A 110 -11.47 2.10 -9.33
C ALA A 110 -10.96 3.53 -9.52
N VAL A 111 -11.85 4.42 -9.99
CA VAL A 111 -11.62 5.86 -10.09
C VAL A 111 -12.87 6.58 -9.58
N TYR A 112 -12.71 7.55 -8.67
CA TYR A 112 -13.82 8.34 -8.13
C TYR A 112 -13.35 9.72 -7.63
N PRO A 113 -14.24 10.71 -7.44
CA PRO A 113 -13.89 11.97 -6.79
C PRO A 113 -13.35 11.74 -5.37
N ALA A 114 -12.23 12.40 -5.03
CA ALA A 114 -11.62 12.28 -3.72
C ALA A 114 -12.40 13.09 -2.68
N GLU A 115 -13.34 12.47 -1.98
CA GLU A 115 -14.16 13.12 -0.94
C GLU A 115 -13.48 13.12 0.43
N ARG A 116 -12.81 12.01 0.79
CA ARG A 116 -12.06 11.87 2.05
C ARG A 116 -10.61 12.27 1.88
N LYS A 117 -9.99 12.76 2.95
CA LYS A 117 -8.54 13.06 2.95
C LYS A 117 -7.73 11.79 3.14
N LEU A 118 -6.59 11.67 2.46
CA LEU A 118 -5.67 10.55 2.68
C LEU A 118 -5.12 10.47 4.12
N SER A 119 -5.16 11.60 4.87
CA SER A 119 -4.83 11.65 6.30
C SER A 119 -5.83 10.93 7.20
N ASP A 120 -7.01 10.58 6.70
CA ASP A 120 -8.03 9.85 7.47
C ASP A 120 -7.74 8.34 7.55
N ILE A 121 -6.72 7.89 6.80
CA ILE A 121 -6.18 6.53 6.90
C ILE A 121 -5.56 6.35 8.29
N ALA A 122 -6.08 5.39 9.05
CA ALA A 122 -5.60 5.13 10.40
C ALA A 122 -4.98 3.74 10.57
N PHE A 123 -5.47 2.75 9.85
CA PHE A 123 -4.96 1.39 9.90
C PHE A 123 -4.84 0.78 8.49
N ALA A 124 -4.04 -0.29 8.41
CA ALA A 124 -3.96 -1.14 7.23
C ALA A 124 -3.92 -2.61 7.64
N GLU A 125 -4.69 -3.44 6.94
CA GLU A 125 -4.70 -4.88 7.12
C GLU A 125 -3.71 -5.52 6.17
N TYR A 126 -2.86 -6.36 6.75
CA TYR A 126 -1.86 -7.13 6.02
C TYR A 126 -2.07 -8.62 6.24
N GLU A 127 -1.96 -9.38 5.15
CA GLU A 127 -1.89 -10.83 5.18
C GLU A 127 -0.43 -11.26 4.96
N TYR A 128 0.07 -12.07 5.85
CA TYR A 128 1.40 -12.69 5.77
C TYR A 128 1.22 -14.16 5.46
N THR A 129 1.72 -14.62 4.33
CA THR A 129 1.79 -16.04 4.00
C THR A 129 3.19 -16.52 4.31
N ILE A 130 3.35 -17.38 5.32
CA ILE A 130 4.64 -17.85 5.82
C ILE A 130 4.79 -19.34 5.53
N LYS A 131 5.85 -19.69 4.81
CA LYS A 131 6.27 -21.07 4.54
C LYS A 131 7.54 -21.35 5.32
N THR A 132 7.53 -22.38 6.14
CA THR A 132 8.69 -22.84 6.91
C THR A 132 8.59 -24.35 7.12
N THR A 133 9.73 -25.02 7.22
CA THR A 133 9.79 -26.45 7.50
C THR A 133 9.32 -26.80 8.93
N ALA A 134 9.27 -25.81 9.81
CA ALA A 134 8.82 -25.94 11.20
C ALA A 134 7.34 -25.56 11.41
N ALA A 135 6.53 -25.48 10.34
CA ALA A 135 5.12 -25.11 10.43
C ALA A 135 4.30 -26.21 11.11
N ASP A 136 4.09 -26.05 12.41
CA ASP A 136 3.29 -26.92 13.27
C ASP A 136 2.43 -26.10 14.25
N GLU A 137 1.54 -26.76 14.98
CA GLU A 137 0.67 -26.14 15.99
C GLU A 137 1.48 -25.51 17.14
N ALA A 138 2.66 -26.06 17.47
CA ALA A 138 3.50 -25.52 18.52
C ALA A 138 4.12 -24.18 18.11
N LEU A 139 4.50 -24.02 16.84
CA LEU A 139 4.96 -22.74 16.29
C LEU A 139 3.82 -21.72 16.25
N VAL A 140 2.60 -22.12 15.85
CA VAL A 140 1.43 -21.23 15.86
C VAL A 140 1.16 -20.74 17.28
N ALA A 141 1.16 -21.61 18.27
CA ALA A 141 0.96 -21.22 19.68
C ALA A 141 2.05 -20.25 20.18
N ARG A 142 3.32 -20.41 19.75
CA ARG A 142 4.39 -19.47 20.07
C ARG A 142 4.16 -18.10 19.41
N LEU A 143 3.74 -18.07 18.15
CA LEU A 143 3.41 -16.84 17.44
C LEU A 143 2.24 -16.11 18.09
N GLU A 144 1.16 -16.83 18.45
CA GLU A 144 0.03 -16.25 19.18
C GLU A 144 0.44 -15.66 20.52
N SER A 145 1.26 -16.37 21.27
CA SER A 145 1.80 -15.88 22.55
C SER A 145 2.67 -14.64 22.35
N ALA A 146 3.50 -14.62 21.31
CA ALA A 146 4.32 -13.48 20.97
C ALA A 146 3.50 -12.25 20.63
N LEU A 147 2.43 -12.40 19.82
CA LEU A 147 1.54 -11.30 19.40
C LEU A 147 0.69 -10.72 20.55
N LYS A 148 0.45 -11.48 21.62
CA LYS A 148 -0.27 -11.02 22.82
C LYS A 148 0.62 -10.27 23.82
N GLY A 149 1.93 -10.34 23.66
CA GLY A 149 2.90 -9.69 24.55
C GLY A 149 3.66 -8.55 23.89
N PRO A 150 4.58 -7.88 24.62
CA PRO A 150 5.40 -6.81 24.07
C PRO A 150 6.22 -7.30 22.87
N LEU A 151 6.33 -6.46 21.85
CA LEU A 151 7.12 -6.66 20.64
C LEU A 151 8.09 -5.49 20.45
N PRO A 152 9.14 -5.38 21.29
CA PRO A 152 10.10 -4.29 21.21
C PRO A 152 10.93 -4.39 19.95
N VAL A 153 11.10 -3.27 19.26
CA VAL A 153 11.98 -3.12 18.08
C VAL A 153 12.77 -1.83 18.18
N MET A 154 13.99 -1.84 17.64
CA MET A 154 14.82 -0.64 17.55
C MET A 154 14.46 0.15 16.31
N LYS A 155 13.86 1.32 16.46
CA LYS A 155 13.49 2.22 15.35
C LYS A 155 14.49 3.38 15.24
N LYS A 156 15.13 3.48 14.07
CA LYS A 156 16.03 4.60 13.76
C LYS A 156 15.20 5.78 13.24
N GLY A 157 15.29 6.92 13.91
CA GLY A 157 14.66 8.17 13.52
C GLY A 157 15.66 9.31 13.41
N LYS A 158 15.19 10.54 13.09
CA LYS A 158 16.03 11.74 13.01
C LYS A 158 16.72 12.07 14.33
N ALA A 159 16.10 11.75 15.46
CA ALA A 159 16.61 11.99 16.82
C ALA A 159 17.47 10.84 17.38
N GLY A 160 17.83 9.85 16.55
CA GLY A 160 18.62 8.69 16.97
C GLY A 160 17.83 7.38 16.91
N VAL A 161 18.37 6.35 17.58
CA VAL A 161 17.73 5.02 17.69
C VAL A 161 16.94 4.97 19.00
N ARG A 162 15.70 4.53 18.95
CA ARG A 162 14.84 4.35 20.12
C ARG A 162 14.15 2.99 20.07
N GLU A 163 13.91 2.41 21.21
CA GLU A 163 13.04 1.24 21.33
C GLU A 163 11.57 1.69 21.21
N VAL A 164 10.79 0.90 20.46
CA VAL A 164 9.35 1.09 20.28
C VAL A 164 8.69 -0.27 20.40
N ASP A 165 7.63 -0.36 21.20
CA ASP A 165 6.82 -1.58 21.27
C ASP A 165 5.79 -1.56 20.12
N LEU A 166 5.88 -2.53 19.21
CA LEU A 166 4.92 -2.67 18.11
C LEU A 166 3.52 -3.07 18.59
N ALA A 167 3.41 -3.73 19.76
CA ALA A 167 2.14 -4.18 20.30
C ALA A 167 1.14 -3.02 20.46
N GLU A 168 1.62 -1.82 20.79
CA GLU A 168 0.76 -0.61 20.94
C GLU A 168 0.05 -0.18 19.64
N GLY A 169 0.56 -0.58 18.49
CA GLY A 169 -0.02 -0.23 17.19
C GLY A 169 -0.60 -1.42 16.43
N ILE A 170 -0.70 -2.59 17.05
CA ILE A 170 -1.40 -3.76 16.51
C ILE A 170 -2.85 -3.71 17.00
N HIS A 171 -3.79 -3.46 16.08
CA HIS A 171 -5.22 -3.39 16.42
C HIS A 171 -5.84 -4.78 16.59
N SER A 172 -5.53 -5.71 15.69
CA SER A 172 -5.99 -7.09 15.75
C SER A 172 -5.05 -8.02 14.98
N THR A 173 -5.07 -9.30 15.38
CA THR A 173 -4.35 -10.36 14.68
C THR A 173 -5.17 -11.63 14.65
N SER A 174 -5.00 -12.43 13.60
CA SER A 174 -5.48 -13.82 13.54
C SER A 174 -4.44 -14.71 12.86
N LEU A 175 -4.31 -15.94 13.33
CA LEU A 175 -3.37 -16.94 12.81
C LEU A 175 -4.14 -18.17 12.37
N ARG A 176 -3.68 -18.80 11.30
CA ARG A 176 -4.21 -20.07 10.79
C ARG A 176 -3.07 -20.90 10.21
N LEU A 177 -3.09 -22.20 10.48
CA LEU A 177 -2.20 -23.20 9.86
C LEU A 177 -3.02 -24.09 8.95
N GLU A 178 -2.68 -24.11 7.68
CA GLU A 178 -3.30 -24.99 6.69
C GLU A 178 -2.24 -25.52 5.72
N ASN A 179 -2.21 -26.83 5.54
CA ASN A 179 -1.30 -27.50 4.59
C ASN A 179 0.19 -27.10 4.75
N GLY A 180 0.66 -26.90 6.00
CA GLY A 180 2.03 -26.50 6.27
C GLY A 180 2.35 -25.02 5.94
N VAL A 181 1.32 -24.21 5.71
CA VAL A 181 1.44 -22.76 5.51
C VAL A 181 0.77 -22.03 6.65
N ILE A 182 1.50 -21.11 7.29
CA ILE A 182 0.95 -20.22 8.31
C ILE A 182 0.48 -18.93 7.64
N THR A 183 -0.78 -18.60 7.83
CA THR A 183 -1.35 -17.31 7.43
C THR A 183 -1.58 -16.47 8.68
N LEU A 184 -0.89 -15.32 8.77
CA LEU A 184 -1.13 -14.29 9.77
C LEU A 184 -1.84 -13.11 9.11
N VAL A 185 -3.00 -12.73 9.62
CA VAL A 185 -3.64 -11.45 9.27
C VAL A 185 -3.46 -10.50 10.43
N ALA A 186 -2.94 -9.30 10.15
CA ALA A 186 -2.71 -8.27 11.17
C ALA A 186 -3.21 -6.90 10.69
N VAL A 187 -3.98 -6.22 11.54
CA VAL A 187 -4.38 -4.82 11.35
C VAL A 187 -3.40 -3.94 12.12
N LEU A 188 -2.61 -3.17 11.38
CA LEU A 188 -1.51 -2.36 11.91
C LEU A 188 -1.82 -0.87 11.79
N ALA A 189 -1.38 -0.09 12.77
CA ALA A 189 -1.46 1.35 12.73
C ALA A 189 -0.71 1.91 11.51
N ALA A 190 -1.40 2.76 10.75
CA ALA A 190 -0.92 3.37 9.51
C ALA A 190 -0.99 4.90 9.53
N GLY A 191 -1.64 5.47 10.54
CA GLY A 191 -1.80 6.92 10.71
C GLY A 191 -0.49 7.64 11.01
N GLU A 192 -0.53 8.95 10.83
CA GLU A 192 0.62 9.83 11.03
C GLU A 192 1.19 9.70 12.46
N GLY A 193 2.49 9.50 12.57
CA GLY A 193 3.20 9.34 13.86
C GLY A 193 3.12 7.96 14.50
N LYS A 194 2.22 7.07 14.07
CA LYS A 194 2.02 5.73 14.64
C LYS A 194 2.25 4.58 13.64
N TYR A 195 2.76 4.89 12.46
CA TYR A 195 2.96 3.89 11.40
C TYR A 195 3.83 2.72 11.84
N ILE A 196 3.32 1.50 11.67
CA ILE A 196 4.05 0.25 11.80
C ILE A 196 4.34 -0.29 10.40
N SER A 197 5.63 -0.50 10.10
CA SER A 197 6.02 -1.22 8.90
C SER A 197 5.62 -2.69 9.01
N PRO A 198 4.97 -3.29 7.99
CA PRO A 198 4.65 -4.71 8.00
C PRO A 198 5.89 -5.59 8.11
N GLU A 199 7.03 -5.18 7.56
CA GLU A 199 8.33 -5.85 7.70
C GLU A 199 8.85 -5.84 9.15
N ALA A 200 8.58 -4.77 9.91
CA ALA A 200 9.01 -4.70 11.30
C ALA A 200 8.31 -5.75 12.16
N LEU A 201 7.05 -6.09 11.86
CA LEU A 201 6.33 -7.17 12.53
C LEU A 201 6.99 -8.53 12.25
N VAL A 202 7.37 -8.82 11.01
CA VAL A 202 8.10 -10.06 10.67
C VAL A 202 9.43 -10.11 11.43
N GLY A 203 10.17 -9.00 11.47
CA GLY A 203 11.44 -8.91 12.21
C GLY A 203 11.26 -9.20 13.69
N ALA A 204 10.27 -8.60 14.35
CA ALA A 204 9.97 -8.81 15.76
C ALA A 204 9.55 -10.26 16.07
N LEU A 205 8.71 -10.86 15.21
CA LEU A 205 8.32 -12.25 15.35
C LEU A 205 9.49 -13.21 15.16
N ARG A 206 10.37 -12.92 14.18
CA ARG A 206 11.60 -13.69 13.96
C ARG A 206 12.50 -13.68 15.20
N GLU A 207 12.73 -12.52 15.78
CA GLU A 207 13.56 -12.35 16.96
C GLU A 207 12.98 -13.08 18.18
N LYS A 208 11.66 -12.98 18.38
CA LYS A 208 10.99 -13.50 19.56
C LYS A 208 10.68 -15.01 19.50
N THR A 209 10.43 -15.55 18.31
CA THR A 209 9.96 -16.94 18.14
C THR A 209 10.93 -17.85 17.40
N GLY A 210 11.97 -17.28 16.74
CA GLY A 210 12.89 -18.03 15.89
C GLY A 210 12.29 -18.45 14.54
N ILE A 211 11.12 -17.90 14.13
CA ILE A 211 10.56 -18.19 12.81
C ILE A 211 11.43 -17.57 11.70
N LEU A 212 11.50 -18.21 10.56
CA LEU A 212 12.26 -17.71 9.40
C LEU A 212 13.76 -17.47 9.70
N THR A 213 14.36 -18.31 10.52
CA THR A 213 15.80 -18.27 10.84
C THR A 213 16.59 -19.42 10.20
N GLY A 214 15.91 -20.31 9.49
CA GLY A 214 16.49 -21.44 8.78
C GLY A 214 17.01 -21.09 7.40
N ASP A 215 17.00 -22.08 6.50
CA ASP A 215 17.47 -21.93 5.13
C ASP A 215 16.53 -21.03 4.30
N PRO A 216 17.01 -19.91 3.73
CA PRO A 216 16.20 -19.01 2.89
C PRO A 216 15.58 -19.68 1.66
N LEU A 217 16.07 -20.85 1.23
CA LEU A 217 15.49 -21.59 0.11
C LEU A 217 14.20 -22.33 0.51
N THR A 218 14.04 -22.65 1.79
CA THR A 218 12.91 -23.38 2.33
C THR A 218 12.00 -22.53 3.21
N GLU A 219 12.48 -21.39 3.67
CA GLU A 219 11.74 -20.46 4.52
C GLU A 219 11.47 -19.15 3.77
N GLN A 220 10.20 -18.88 3.52
CA GLN A 220 9.77 -17.74 2.72
C GLN A 220 8.54 -17.10 3.36
N TYR A 221 8.36 -15.82 3.13
CA TYR A 221 7.12 -15.12 3.45
C TYR A 221 6.75 -14.13 2.35
N ARG A 222 5.46 -13.84 2.27
CA ARG A 222 4.89 -12.78 1.41
C ARG A 222 4.03 -11.88 2.29
N ILE A 223 4.01 -10.60 1.95
CA ILE A 223 3.19 -9.60 2.62
C ILE A 223 2.25 -9.00 1.59
N LEU A 224 0.94 -9.09 1.83
CA LEU A 224 -0.09 -8.50 1.01
C LEU A 224 -0.92 -7.51 1.83
N ARG A 225 -0.94 -6.23 1.46
CA ARG A 225 -1.91 -5.27 1.98
C ARG A 225 -3.27 -5.56 1.35
N ARG A 226 -4.25 -5.91 2.18
CA ARG A 226 -5.60 -6.30 1.75
C ARG A 226 -6.59 -5.16 1.83
N ARG A 227 -6.51 -4.35 2.89
CA ARG A 227 -7.43 -3.25 3.16
C ARG A 227 -6.69 -2.09 3.82
N VAL A 228 -7.23 -0.89 3.61
CA VAL A 228 -6.86 0.32 4.34
C VAL A 228 -8.09 0.82 5.05
N LEU A 229 -7.96 1.15 6.35
CA LEU A 229 -9.09 1.33 7.25
C LEU A 229 -9.08 2.71 7.90
N LEU A 230 -10.26 3.17 8.28
CA LEU A 230 -10.51 4.39 9.05
C LEU A 230 -10.12 4.20 10.53
N SER A 231 -10.34 5.24 11.34
CA SER A 231 -9.96 5.30 12.76
C SER A 231 -10.66 4.29 13.66
N ASP A 232 -11.78 3.71 13.24
CA ASP A 232 -12.48 2.65 13.96
C ASP A 232 -11.85 1.26 13.74
N GLY A 233 -10.92 1.13 12.79
CA GLY A 233 -10.24 -0.12 12.45
C GLY A 233 -11.15 -1.16 11.77
N VAL A 234 -12.33 -0.79 11.33
CA VAL A 234 -13.36 -1.67 10.76
C VAL A 234 -13.78 -1.23 9.36
N HIS A 235 -14.17 0.05 9.22
CA HIS A 235 -14.63 0.58 7.94
C HIS A 235 -13.46 0.85 7.00
N GLU A 236 -13.65 0.44 5.75
CA GLU A 236 -12.65 0.67 4.71
C GLU A 236 -12.57 2.15 4.33
N PHE A 237 -11.35 2.59 4.06
CA PHE A 237 -11.09 3.88 3.47
C PHE A 237 -11.41 3.80 1.97
N ALA A 238 -12.50 4.43 1.56
CA ALA A 238 -12.97 4.48 0.18
C ALA A 238 -13.29 5.92 -0.24
#